data_fe3699a1c2139e33b8a404cb259351d8
#
_entry.id   fe3699a1c2139e33b8a404cb259351d8
#
_cell.length_a   1.000
_cell.length_b   1.000
_cell.length_c   1.000
_cell.angle_alpha   90.00
_cell.angle_beta   90.00
_cell.angle_gamma   90.00
#
_symmetry.space_group_name_H-M   'P 1'
#
loop_
_entity.id
_entity.type
_entity.pdbx_description
1 polymer ?
#
loop_
_entity_poly.entity_id
_entity_poly.type
_entity_poly.pdbx_seq_one_letter_code
_entity_poly.pdbx_strand_id
1 'polypeptide(L)'
;MQTPQKIAVVGSGLVGTLLAIYLKKLGHTVHVYDRSPDIRTVEFSGRSINLVMSNRGWKTLQDIGLEEEIKKIGIQVDKRGIHLKDGTFTTQFYGKEGESIFSLSRGVLNRRMIDLAEEAGAEFFFNRKIWDVSLANASLYEGETEQGEWKELKYDIVFGADGAFSRVRHRMQRQSQFDYSQEFMKIGYKELHIPANEDGTHKIDKNSLHIWPRGNFMLMGLANLDGSFTCTLFMPFEGENSFENLKDERTLVDFFAEYFPDTKDVIPDLVEDFFRNPTSYLVMTKCFPWTHSDKVALIGDSSHAIVPFYGQGMNAGFEDISILNEMMQKYGDDWKTIFTEYQKSRKPNADAIAELSRRNFVEMSSKTADEKFL
;
A
#
# COMPACT_ATOMS: atom_id res chain seq x y z
N MET A 1 4.16 -32.50 5.89
CA MET A 1 4.15 -31.68 4.66
C MET A 1 2.69 -31.54 4.28
N GLN A 2 2.28 -30.37 3.87
CA GLN A 2 0.91 -30.14 3.36
C GLN A 2 0.73 -30.82 2.00
N THR A 3 -0.51 -31.22 1.70
CA THR A 3 -0.87 -31.73 0.38
C THR A 3 -0.80 -30.59 -0.64
N PRO A 4 0.00 -30.72 -1.74
CA PRO A 4 0.07 -29.68 -2.75
C PRO A 4 -1.30 -29.32 -3.30
N GLN A 5 -1.65 -28.04 -3.26
CA GLN A 5 -2.89 -27.48 -3.78
C GLN A 5 -2.62 -26.62 -5.00
N LYS A 6 -3.57 -26.51 -5.92
CA LYS A 6 -3.55 -25.54 -7.00
C LYS A 6 -4.27 -24.27 -6.56
N ILE A 7 -3.53 -23.20 -6.34
CA ILE A 7 -4.03 -21.97 -5.71
C ILE A 7 -3.96 -20.81 -6.71
N ALA A 8 -5.06 -20.06 -6.78
CA ALA A 8 -5.08 -18.79 -7.51
C ALA A 8 -4.97 -17.60 -6.56
N VAL A 9 -4.16 -16.62 -6.93
CA VAL A 9 -4.09 -15.31 -6.30
C VAL A 9 -4.56 -14.26 -7.31
N VAL A 10 -5.62 -13.54 -6.98
CA VAL A 10 -6.15 -12.47 -7.82
C VAL A 10 -5.56 -11.14 -7.33
N GLY A 11 -4.67 -10.54 -8.12
CA GLY A 11 -3.92 -9.33 -7.83
C GLY A 11 -2.42 -9.59 -7.61
N SER A 12 -1.57 -8.96 -8.44
CA SER A 12 -0.10 -8.96 -8.36
C SER A 12 0.48 -7.77 -7.60
N GLY A 13 -0.31 -7.16 -6.73
CA GLY A 13 0.19 -6.16 -5.79
C GLY A 13 1.11 -6.79 -4.75
N LEU A 14 1.75 -5.97 -3.91
CA LEU A 14 2.75 -6.43 -2.93
C LEU A 14 2.27 -7.59 -2.05
N VAL A 15 1.03 -7.53 -1.58
CA VAL A 15 0.46 -8.57 -0.71
C VAL A 15 0.23 -9.87 -1.49
N GLY A 16 -0.37 -9.79 -2.68
CA GLY A 16 -0.61 -10.98 -3.52
C GLY A 16 0.69 -11.65 -3.97
N THR A 17 1.69 -10.86 -4.33
CA THR A 17 3.00 -11.37 -4.75
C THR A 17 3.76 -12.01 -3.58
N LEU A 18 3.75 -11.38 -2.39
CA LEU A 18 4.36 -11.97 -1.19
C LEU A 18 3.65 -13.27 -0.78
N LEU A 19 2.31 -13.29 -0.84
CA LEU A 19 1.55 -14.51 -0.58
C LEU A 19 1.95 -15.64 -1.56
N ALA A 20 2.14 -15.32 -2.84
CA ALA A 20 2.58 -16.29 -3.84
C ALA A 20 3.92 -16.93 -3.47
N ILE A 21 4.89 -16.13 -2.99
CA ILE A 21 6.19 -16.64 -2.50
C ILE A 21 6.00 -17.63 -1.34
N TYR A 22 5.19 -17.26 -0.34
CA TYR A 22 4.92 -18.14 0.80
C TYR A 22 4.28 -19.46 0.38
N LEU A 23 3.24 -19.41 -0.45
CA LEU A 23 2.54 -20.60 -0.95
C LEU A 23 3.46 -21.49 -1.79
N LYS A 24 4.36 -20.93 -2.59
CA LYS A 24 5.37 -21.69 -3.32
C LYS A 24 6.36 -22.40 -2.41
N LYS A 25 6.82 -21.72 -1.36
CA LYS A 25 7.71 -22.33 -0.34
C LYS A 25 7.06 -23.50 0.40
N LEU A 26 5.72 -23.49 0.53
CA LEU A 26 4.95 -24.61 1.10
C LEU A 26 4.69 -25.75 0.09
N GLY A 27 5.10 -25.60 -1.17
CA GLY A 27 4.99 -26.65 -2.19
C GLY A 27 3.71 -26.61 -3.02
N HIS A 28 2.91 -25.55 -2.94
CA HIS A 28 1.69 -25.41 -3.74
C HIS A 28 2.00 -24.98 -5.19
N THR A 29 1.07 -25.26 -6.10
CA THR A 29 1.06 -24.68 -7.46
C THR A 29 0.33 -23.35 -7.39
N VAL A 30 1.00 -22.24 -7.76
CA VAL A 30 0.49 -20.89 -7.57
C VAL A 30 0.43 -20.12 -8.88
N HIS A 31 -0.77 -19.67 -9.22
CA HIS A 31 -1.07 -18.81 -10.37
C HIS A 31 -1.54 -17.44 -9.90
N VAL A 32 -0.89 -16.39 -10.36
CA VAL A 32 -1.22 -14.99 -9.99
C VAL A 32 -1.83 -14.29 -11.22
N TYR A 33 -3.01 -13.72 -11.06
CA TYR A 33 -3.73 -13.00 -12.12
C TYR A 33 -3.79 -11.52 -11.83
N ASP A 34 -3.43 -10.70 -12.81
CA ASP A 34 -3.61 -9.25 -12.72
C ASP A 34 -4.25 -8.69 -14.00
N ARG A 35 -5.17 -7.75 -13.81
CA ARG A 35 -5.81 -7.02 -14.91
C ARG A 35 -4.88 -6.04 -15.61
N SER A 36 -3.84 -5.61 -14.90
CA SER A 36 -2.85 -4.63 -15.37
C SER A 36 -1.73 -5.31 -16.18
N PRO A 37 -1.03 -4.56 -17.03
CA PRO A 37 0.19 -5.06 -17.64
C PRO A 37 1.26 -5.32 -16.58
N ASP A 38 2.28 -6.08 -16.96
CA ASP A 38 3.47 -6.30 -16.13
C ASP A 38 4.14 -4.95 -15.84
N ILE A 39 4.22 -4.58 -14.56
CA ILE A 39 4.83 -3.31 -14.11
C ILE A 39 6.31 -3.18 -14.53
N ARG A 40 6.98 -4.29 -14.85
CA ARG A 40 8.37 -4.31 -15.33
C ARG A 40 8.51 -3.85 -16.77
N THR A 41 7.44 -3.96 -17.57
CA THR A 41 7.42 -3.65 -19.01
C THR A 41 6.85 -2.27 -19.33
N VAL A 42 6.28 -1.58 -18.33
CA VAL A 42 5.71 -0.24 -18.51
C VAL A 42 6.60 0.81 -17.86
N GLU A 43 6.72 1.96 -18.52
CA GLU A 43 7.34 3.12 -17.90
C GLU A 43 6.57 3.53 -16.64
N PHE A 44 7.30 3.77 -15.57
CA PHE A 44 6.71 4.15 -14.31
C PHE A 44 6.13 5.58 -14.43
N SER A 45 4.82 5.69 -14.51
CA SER A 45 4.11 6.97 -14.70
C SER A 45 3.86 7.70 -13.38
N GLY A 46 4.82 7.78 -12.48
CA GLY A 46 4.83 8.72 -11.36
C GLY A 46 3.66 8.65 -10.36
N ARG A 47 2.99 7.51 -10.19
CA ARG A 47 1.89 7.35 -9.23
C ARG A 47 2.29 6.41 -8.09
N SER A 48 3.25 6.82 -7.29
CA SER A 48 3.72 5.95 -6.22
C SER A 48 4.12 6.72 -4.99
N ILE A 49 3.21 6.83 -4.05
CA ILE A 49 3.57 7.20 -2.68
C ILE A 49 4.61 6.20 -2.20
N ASN A 50 5.73 6.68 -1.65
CA ASN A 50 6.69 5.81 -1.02
C ASN A 50 6.05 5.07 0.16
N LEU A 51 6.41 3.82 0.29
CA LEU A 51 5.94 2.96 1.36
C LEU A 51 6.90 3.02 2.55
N VAL A 52 6.35 2.87 3.72
CA VAL A 52 7.10 2.78 4.95
C VAL A 52 7.07 1.33 5.45
N MET A 53 8.24 0.68 5.46
CA MET A 53 8.39 -0.64 6.06
C MET A 53 8.69 -0.49 7.57
N SER A 54 7.89 -1.16 8.38
CA SER A 54 8.05 -1.23 9.84
C SER A 54 8.35 -2.66 10.30
N ASN A 55 8.58 -2.85 11.59
CA ASN A 55 8.89 -4.17 12.17
C ASN A 55 7.88 -5.26 11.80
N ARG A 56 6.60 -4.93 11.60
CA ARG A 56 5.57 -5.91 11.15
C ARG A 56 5.87 -6.44 9.76
N GLY A 57 6.18 -5.55 8.84
CA GLY A 57 6.53 -5.94 7.48
C GLY A 57 7.85 -6.70 7.42
N TRP A 58 8.85 -6.25 8.18
CA TRP A 58 10.14 -6.93 8.26
C TRP A 58 10.01 -8.36 8.80
N LYS A 59 9.22 -8.59 9.87
CA LYS A 59 9.00 -9.94 10.41
C LYS A 59 8.53 -10.89 9.30
N THR A 60 7.58 -10.47 8.48
CA THR A 60 7.07 -11.30 7.38
C THR A 60 8.15 -11.65 6.36
N LEU A 61 9.01 -10.70 6.03
CA LEU A 61 10.12 -10.94 5.10
C LEU A 61 11.23 -11.80 5.72
N GLN A 62 11.49 -11.65 7.02
CA GLN A 62 12.43 -12.48 7.79
C GLN A 62 12.01 -13.94 7.78
N ASP A 63 10.73 -14.24 7.98
CA ASP A 63 10.19 -15.62 8.00
C ASP A 63 10.50 -16.40 6.73
N ILE A 64 10.76 -15.69 5.61
CA ILE A 64 11.09 -16.30 4.30
C ILE A 64 12.50 -15.95 3.79
N GLY A 65 13.31 -15.27 4.61
CA GLY A 65 14.69 -14.95 4.28
C GLY A 65 14.87 -13.86 3.21
N LEU A 66 13.91 -12.95 3.06
CA LEU A 66 13.95 -11.86 2.08
C LEU A 66 14.30 -10.48 2.68
N GLU A 67 14.47 -10.37 4.00
CA GLU A 67 14.73 -9.10 4.67
C GLU A 67 15.94 -8.37 4.09
N GLU A 68 17.09 -9.04 4.02
CA GLU A 68 18.33 -8.43 3.56
C GLU A 68 18.29 -8.04 2.08
N GLU A 69 17.53 -8.78 1.27
CA GLU A 69 17.33 -8.45 -0.13
C GLU A 69 16.49 -7.17 -0.30
N ILE A 70 15.43 -7.05 0.48
CA ILE A 70 14.53 -5.87 0.41
C ILE A 70 15.16 -4.64 1.08
N LYS A 71 15.99 -4.80 2.11
CA LYS A 71 16.75 -3.67 2.68
C LYS A 71 17.64 -2.97 1.67
N LYS A 72 18.23 -3.70 0.70
CA LYS A 72 19.09 -3.12 -0.34
C LYS A 72 18.38 -2.09 -1.23
N ILE A 73 17.06 -2.19 -1.35
CA ILE A 73 16.23 -1.30 -2.17
C ILE A 73 15.47 -0.25 -1.35
N GLY A 74 15.81 -0.09 -0.07
CA GLY A 74 15.19 0.87 0.84
C GLY A 74 16.20 1.85 1.45
N ILE A 75 15.70 2.96 1.95
CA ILE A 75 16.45 3.95 2.71
C ILE A 75 15.98 3.92 4.16
N GLN A 76 16.94 3.77 5.08
CA GLN A 76 16.66 3.84 6.50
C GLN A 76 16.30 5.28 6.90
N VAL A 77 15.20 5.43 7.63
CA VAL A 77 14.64 6.68 8.14
C VAL A 77 14.51 6.55 9.65
N ASP A 78 15.30 7.31 10.40
CA ASP A 78 15.41 7.22 11.85
C ASP A 78 14.66 8.33 12.59
N LYS A 79 14.17 9.36 11.86
CA LYS A 79 13.53 10.53 12.44
C LYS A 79 12.47 11.15 11.52
N ARG A 80 11.65 12.00 12.10
CA ARG A 80 10.81 12.97 11.41
C ARG A 80 11.55 14.29 11.30
N GLY A 81 11.54 14.90 10.12
CA GLY A 81 11.96 16.28 9.88
C GLY A 81 10.72 17.16 9.75
N ILE A 82 10.50 18.08 10.67
CA ILE A 82 9.29 18.91 10.74
C ILE A 82 9.65 20.30 10.26
N HIS A 83 8.99 20.77 9.22
CA HIS A 83 9.15 22.08 8.59
C HIS A 83 8.00 23.00 8.98
N LEU A 84 8.22 23.93 9.88
CA LEU A 84 7.22 24.89 10.29
C LEU A 84 7.02 26.00 9.24
N LYS A 85 5.87 26.69 9.30
CA LYS A 85 5.51 27.75 8.32
C LYS A 85 6.47 28.94 8.36
N ASP A 86 7.10 29.22 9.49
CA ASP A 86 8.09 30.29 9.67
C ASP A 86 9.50 29.94 9.15
N GLY A 87 9.68 28.73 8.54
CA GLY A 87 10.96 28.24 8.06
C GLY A 87 11.80 27.49 9.09
N THR A 88 11.31 27.36 10.33
CA THR A 88 12.01 26.57 11.35
C THR A 88 11.96 25.08 10.99
N PHE A 89 13.10 24.42 11.07
CA PHE A 89 13.25 22.98 10.87
C PHE A 89 13.63 22.31 12.19
N THR A 90 12.86 21.29 12.60
CA THR A 90 13.13 20.51 13.80
C THR A 90 13.12 19.02 13.48
N THR A 91 13.77 18.20 14.29
CA THR A 91 13.82 16.76 14.11
C THR A 91 13.35 16.03 15.35
N GLN A 92 12.67 14.91 15.14
CA GLN A 92 12.19 14.02 16.19
C GLN A 92 12.54 12.58 15.81
N PHE A 93 13.38 11.93 16.62
CA PHE A 93 13.76 10.53 16.40
C PHE A 93 12.59 9.57 16.67
N TYR A 94 12.55 8.47 15.94
CA TYR A 94 11.63 7.36 16.19
C TYR A 94 12.15 6.53 17.38
N GLY A 95 11.34 6.47 18.45
CA GLY A 95 11.60 5.60 19.59
C GLY A 95 13.00 5.70 20.21
N LYS A 96 13.63 4.53 20.48
CA LYS A 96 14.96 4.43 21.06
C LYS A 96 16.04 4.43 19.99
N GLU A 97 17.29 4.67 20.42
CA GLU A 97 18.45 4.58 19.54
C GLU A 97 18.49 3.23 18.79
N GLY A 98 18.61 3.32 17.44
CA GLY A 98 18.57 2.15 16.55
C GLY A 98 17.19 1.77 16.02
N GLU A 99 16.10 2.34 16.53
CA GLU A 99 14.77 2.14 15.94
C GLU A 99 14.60 3.01 14.69
N SER A 100 14.11 2.41 13.62
CA SER A 100 13.94 3.08 12.33
C SER A 100 12.83 2.44 11.52
N ILE A 101 12.34 3.18 10.56
CA ILE A 101 11.50 2.69 9.47
C ILE A 101 12.32 2.72 8.18
N PHE A 102 11.82 2.11 7.10
CA PHE A 102 12.48 2.16 5.80
C PHE A 102 11.54 2.76 4.76
N SER A 103 12.05 3.75 4.03
CA SER A 103 11.39 4.27 2.82
C SER A 103 11.67 3.33 1.66
N LEU A 104 10.62 2.90 0.98
CA LEU A 104 10.67 2.01 -0.17
C LEU A 104 9.84 2.61 -1.31
N SER A 105 10.42 2.76 -2.48
CA SER A 105 9.64 3.05 -3.68
C SER A 105 8.70 1.88 -3.97
N ARG A 106 7.40 2.15 -4.01
CA ARG A 106 6.39 1.12 -4.27
C ARG A 106 6.63 0.39 -5.59
N GLY A 107 7.01 1.12 -6.63
CA GLY A 107 7.27 0.55 -7.94
C GLY A 107 8.48 -0.36 -7.94
N VAL A 108 9.60 0.06 -7.33
CA VAL A 108 10.83 -0.74 -7.21
C VAL A 108 10.56 -1.99 -6.39
N LEU A 109 9.90 -1.85 -5.25
CA LEU A 109 9.55 -2.99 -4.40
C LEU A 109 8.65 -4.00 -5.14
N ASN A 110 7.61 -3.54 -5.84
CA ASN A 110 6.68 -4.45 -6.52
C ASN A 110 7.37 -5.21 -7.67
N ARG A 111 8.23 -4.55 -8.46
CA ARG A 111 9.04 -5.22 -9.50
C ARG A 111 9.90 -6.31 -8.88
N ARG A 112 10.67 -5.98 -7.83
CA ARG A 112 11.55 -6.96 -7.18
C ARG A 112 10.78 -8.12 -6.55
N MET A 113 9.62 -7.85 -5.95
CA MET A 113 8.77 -8.91 -5.38
C MET A 113 8.21 -9.84 -6.44
N ILE A 114 7.85 -9.35 -7.63
CA ILE A 114 7.42 -10.19 -8.75
C ILE A 114 8.57 -11.08 -9.22
N ASP A 115 9.78 -10.54 -9.38
CA ASP A 115 10.96 -11.33 -9.75
C ASP A 115 11.19 -12.46 -8.73
N LEU A 116 11.18 -12.15 -7.44
CA LEU A 116 11.34 -13.13 -6.36
C LEU A 116 10.24 -14.21 -6.34
N ALA A 117 9.02 -13.85 -6.70
CA ALA A 117 7.92 -14.81 -6.78
C ALA A 117 8.05 -15.74 -7.99
N GLU A 118 8.50 -15.24 -9.15
CA GLU A 118 8.83 -16.07 -10.32
C GLU A 118 10.06 -16.96 -10.06
N GLU A 119 11.10 -16.44 -9.40
CA GLU A 119 12.25 -17.21 -8.93
C GLU A 119 11.83 -18.37 -8.00
N ALA A 120 10.79 -18.14 -7.16
CA ALA A 120 10.20 -19.17 -6.32
C ALA A 120 9.30 -20.16 -7.10
N GLY A 121 9.01 -19.90 -8.38
CA GLY A 121 8.22 -20.73 -9.27
C GLY A 121 6.74 -20.39 -9.32
N ALA A 122 6.30 -19.19 -8.92
CA ALA A 122 4.94 -18.72 -9.16
C ALA A 122 4.75 -18.32 -10.64
N GLU A 123 3.57 -18.57 -11.19
CA GLU A 123 3.24 -18.21 -12.57
C GLU A 123 2.35 -16.97 -12.58
N PHE A 124 2.75 -15.93 -13.34
CA PHE A 124 2.02 -14.67 -13.46
C PHE A 124 1.30 -14.56 -14.80
N PHE A 125 0.05 -14.10 -14.73
CA PHE A 125 -0.82 -13.87 -15.89
C PHE A 125 -1.28 -12.41 -15.86
N PHE A 126 -0.51 -11.54 -16.51
CA PHE A 126 -0.81 -10.12 -16.65
C PHE A 126 -1.80 -9.85 -17.79
N ASN A 127 -2.46 -8.69 -17.77
CA ASN A 127 -3.55 -8.34 -18.70
C ASN A 127 -4.70 -9.36 -18.69
N ARG A 128 -4.90 -10.02 -17.54
CA ARG A 128 -5.92 -11.05 -17.37
C ARG A 128 -6.95 -10.61 -16.33
N LYS A 129 -8.10 -10.20 -16.82
CA LYS A 129 -9.15 -9.66 -15.98
C LYS A 129 -10.08 -10.75 -15.49
N ILE A 130 -10.13 -10.90 -14.16
CA ILE A 130 -11.08 -11.77 -13.50
C ILE A 130 -12.36 -10.98 -13.27
N TRP A 131 -13.46 -11.46 -13.85
CA TRP A 131 -14.77 -10.82 -13.77
C TRP A 131 -15.62 -11.33 -12.65
N ASP A 132 -15.55 -12.63 -12.37
CA ASP A 132 -16.31 -13.26 -11.29
C ASP A 132 -15.53 -14.45 -10.69
N VAL A 133 -16.02 -14.93 -9.55
CA VAL A 133 -15.44 -16.06 -8.79
C VAL A 133 -16.57 -16.97 -8.33
N SER A 134 -16.44 -18.27 -8.57
CA SER A 134 -17.30 -19.27 -7.91
C SER A 134 -16.80 -19.53 -6.50
N LEU A 135 -17.53 -19.08 -5.51
CA LEU A 135 -17.17 -19.26 -4.10
C LEU A 135 -17.27 -20.72 -3.65
N ALA A 136 -18.19 -21.48 -4.25
CA ALA A 136 -18.40 -22.88 -3.92
C ALA A 136 -17.32 -23.82 -4.48
N ASN A 137 -16.79 -23.48 -5.68
CA ASN A 137 -15.91 -24.37 -6.44
C ASN A 137 -14.49 -23.84 -6.56
N ALA A 138 -14.17 -22.67 -5.97
CA ALA A 138 -12.88 -21.98 -6.15
C ALA A 138 -12.51 -21.79 -7.63
N SER A 139 -13.47 -21.45 -8.50
CA SER A 139 -13.22 -21.17 -9.91
C SER A 139 -13.16 -19.67 -10.17
N LEU A 140 -12.23 -19.24 -11.03
CA LEU A 140 -12.17 -17.88 -11.56
C LEU A 140 -12.84 -17.84 -12.94
N TYR A 141 -13.52 -16.74 -13.23
CA TYR A 141 -14.08 -16.47 -14.56
C TYR A 141 -13.33 -15.31 -15.21
N GLU A 142 -12.54 -15.65 -16.23
CA GLU A 142 -11.70 -14.75 -16.99
C GLU A 142 -12.37 -14.40 -18.32
N GLY A 143 -12.27 -13.14 -18.75
CA GLY A 143 -12.77 -12.69 -20.05
C GLY A 143 -12.28 -11.32 -20.45
N GLU A 144 -12.43 -10.95 -21.73
CA GLU A 144 -12.03 -9.63 -22.24
C GLU A 144 -12.97 -8.53 -21.76
N THR A 145 -14.27 -8.80 -21.77
CA THR A 145 -15.33 -7.85 -21.37
C THR A 145 -16.27 -8.43 -20.34
N GLU A 146 -16.97 -7.57 -19.60
CA GLU A 146 -17.91 -7.96 -18.57
C GLU A 146 -19.15 -8.68 -19.14
N GLN A 147 -19.56 -8.35 -20.36
CA GLN A 147 -20.71 -8.93 -21.07
C GLN A 147 -20.31 -10.02 -22.06
N GLY A 148 -19.01 -10.33 -22.18
CA GLY A 148 -18.49 -11.33 -23.09
C GLY A 148 -18.56 -12.75 -22.58
N GLU A 149 -18.00 -13.67 -23.34
CA GLU A 149 -17.79 -15.03 -22.90
C GLU A 149 -16.65 -15.10 -21.88
N TRP A 150 -16.86 -15.88 -20.82
CA TRP A 150 -15.85 -16.09 -19.78
C TRP A 150 -15.35 -17.53 -19.79
N LYS A 151 -14.04 -17.65 -19.65
CA LYS A 151 -13.37 -18.94 -19.47
C LYS A 151 -13.33 -19.26 -17.98
N GLU A 152 -13.80 -20.45 -17.60
CA GLU A 152 -13.66 -20.97 -16.24
C GLU A 152 -12.25 -21.54 -16.02
N LEU A 153 -11.61 -21.11 -14.93
CA LEU A 153 -10.31 -21.57 -14.45
C LEU A 153 -10.49 -22.19 -13.07
N LYS A 154 -10.24 -23.49 -12.92
CA LYS A 154 -10.51 -24.26 -11.68
C LYS A 154 -9.27 -24.33 -10.80
N TYR A 155 -9.49 -24.10 -9.50
CA TYR A 155 -8.51 -24.13 -8.43
C TYR A 155 -9.04 -24.89 -7.24
N ASP A 156 -8.17 -25.23 -6.30
CA ASP A 156 -8.56 -25.76 -5.00
C ASP A 156 -8.91 -24.63 -4.04
N ILE A 157 -8.17 -23.51 -4.16
CA ILE A 157 -8.30 -22.31 -3.31
C ILE A 157 -8.09 -21.06 -4.14
N VAL A 158 -8.82 -19.99 -3.80
CA VAL A 158 -8.67 -18.65 -4.37
C VAL A 158 -8.41 -17.63 -3.29
N PHE A 159 -7.35 -16.83 -3.45
CA PHE A 159 -7.12 -15.62 -2.64
C PHE A 159 -7.45 -14.37 -3.44
N GLY A 160 -8.29 -13.51 -2.88
CA GLY A 160 -8.52 -12.15 -3.37
C GLY A 160 -7.50 -11.20 -2.73
N ALA A 161 -6.51 -10.77 -3.51
CA ALA A 161 -5.49 -9.77 -3.17
C ALA A 161 -5.58 -8.56 -4.12
N ASP A 162 -6.76 -8.31 -4.69
CA ASP A 162 -7.06 -7.39 -5.78
C ASP A 162 -7.44 -5.97 -5.31
N GLY A 163 -7.04 -5.63 -4.09
CA GLY A 163 -7.02 -4.26 -3.58
C GLY A 163 -8.37 -3.72 -3.12
N ALA A 164 -8.41 -2.42 -2.85
CA ALA A 164 -9.57 -1.74 -2.26
C ALA A 164 -10.86 -1.87 -3.08
N PHE A 165 -10.75 -2.10 -4.39
CA PHE A 165 -11.88 -2.30 -5.32
C PHE A 165 -12.01 -3.75 -5.76
N SER A 166 -11.78 -4.68 -4.85
CA SER A 166 -11.74 -6.13 -5.08
C SER A 166 -13.00 -6.69 -5.74
N ARG A 167 -12.80 -7.44 -6.83
CA ARG A 167 -13.86 -8.22 -7.49
C ARG A 167 -14.20 -9.47 -6.71
N VAL A 168 -13.20 -10.10 -6.06
CA VAL A 168 -13.45 -11.26 -5.20
C VAL A 168 -14.36 -10.87 -4.03
N ARG A 169 -14.07 -9.76 -3.34
CA ARG A 169 -14.95 -9.22 -2.29
C ARG A 169 -16.33 -8.88 -2.85
N HIS A 170 -16.42 -8.24 -4.02
CA HIS A 170 -17.70 -7.90 -4.64
C HIS A 170 -18.57 -9.14 -4.85
N ARG A 171 -17.97 -10.27 -5.22
CA ARG A 171 -18.71 -11.55 -5.30
C ARG A 171 -19.18 -12.03 -3.93
N MET A 172 -18.32 -11.92 -2.92
CA MET A 172 -18.67 -12.31 -1.54
C MET A 172 -19.80 -11.45 -0.95
N GLN A 173 -19.92 -10.19 -1.32
CA GLN A 173 -21.01 -9.29 -0.90
C GLN A 173 -22.41 -9.76 -1.33
N ARG A 174 -22.50 -10.65 -2.32
CA ARG A 174 -23.79 -11.22 -2.75
C ARG A 174 -24.30 -12.35 -1.85
N GLN A 175 -23.55 -12.71 -0.81
CA GLN A 175 -23.97 -13.67 0.18
C GLN A 175 -24.81 -12.99 1.27
N SER A 176 -25.68 -13.78 1.93
CA SER A 176 -26.32 -13.34 3.14
C SER A 176 -25.29 -13.11 4.26
N GLN A 177 -25.52 -12.11 5.11
CA GLN A 177 -24.69 -11.80 6.29
C GLN A 177 -23.26 -11.37 5.93
N PHE A 178 -23.08 -10.57 4.88
CA PHE A 178 -21.82 -9.94 4.54
C PHE A 178 -21.86 -8.45 4.88
N ASP A 179 -21.05 -8.05 5.84
CA ASP A 179 -20.89 -6.63 6.21
C ASP A 179 -19.85 -5.97 5.33
N TYR A 180 -20.16 -4.78 4.82
CA TYR A 180 -19.23 -3.96 4.03
C TYR A 180 -19.44 -2.49 4.26
N SER A 181 -18.34 -1.78 4.48
CA SER A 181 -18.31 -0.32 4.43
C SER A 181 -17.16 0.17 3.55
N GLN A 182 -17.42 1.22 2.81
CA GLN A 182 -16.42 1.95 2.03
C GLN A 182 -16.59 3.44 2.31
N GLU A 183 -15.53 4.06 2.77
CA GLU A 183 -15.51 5.49 3.11
C GLU A 183 -14.43 6.18 2.28
N PHE A 184 -14.83 7.19 1.51
CA PHE A 184 -13.91 8.11 0.87
C PHE A 184 -13.65 9.30 1.79
N MET A 185 -12.38 9.61 2.00
CA MET A 185 -12.04 10.80 2.76
C MET A 185 -12.35 12.07 1.97
N LYS A 186 -12.69 13.15 2.67
CA LYS A 186 -12.82 14.50 2.09
C LYS A 186 -11.48 15.13 1.71
N ILE A 187 -10.41 14.37 1.81
CA ILE A 187 -9.03 14.75 1.54
C ILE A 187 -8.53 13.87 0.40
N GLY A 188 -7.91 14.48 -0.58
CA GLY A 188 -7.18 13.81 -1.63
C GLY A 188 -5.67 13.93 -1.44
N TYR A 189 -4.93 13.36 -2.36
CA TYR A 189 -3.50 13.55 -2.42
C TYR A 189 -3.01 13.77 -3.85
N LYS A 190 -1.88 14.45 -3.95
CA LYS A 190 -1.17 14.72 -5.20
C LYS A 190 0.32 14.50 -5.00
N GLU A 191 0.94 13.82 -5.96
CA GLU A 191 2.37 13.55 -5.95
C GLU A 191 3.14 14.71 -6.56
N LEU A 192 4.24 15.07 -5.89
CA LEU A 192 5.24 16.05 -6.31
C LEU A 192 6.61 15.42 -6.18
N HIS A 193 7.64 16.04 -6.77
CA HIS A 193 8.96 15.46 -6.85
C HIS A 193 10.05 16.46 -6.46
N ILE A 194 10.99 16.03 -5.60
CA ILE A 194 12.25 16.73 -5.38
C ILE A 194 13.33 15.96 -6.16
N PRO A 195 13.90 16.51 -7.22
CA PRO A 195 14.96 15.84 -7.98
C PRO A 195 16.25 15.75 -7.17
N ALA A 196 17.11 14.79 -7.48
CA ALA A 196 18.46 14.71 -6.97
C ALA A 196 19.27 15.96 -7.35
N ASN A 197 20.36 16.20 -6.63
CA ASN A 197 21.41 17.12 -7.07
C ASN A 197 22.09 16.59 -8.35
N GLU A 198 22.82 17.45 -9.07
CA GLU A 198 23.53 17.07 -10.30
C GLU A 198 24.54 15.92 -10.08
N ASP A 199 25.07 15.80 -8.87
CA ASP A 199 25.99 14.71 -8.48
C ASP A 199 25.27 13.45 -7.99
N GLY A 200 23.93 13.39 -8.07
CA GLY A 200 23.10 12.28 -7.63
C GLY A 200 22.85 12.21 -6.12
N THR A 201 23.29 13.21 -5.36
CA THR A 201 23.01 13.28 -3.91
C THR A 201 21.63 13.85 -3.60
N HIS A 202 21.15 13.62 -2.39
CA HIS A 202 19.85 14.13 -1.93
C HIS A 202 19.94 15.63 -1.57
N LYS A 203 18.93 16.42 -1.96
CA LYS A 203 18.87 17.87 -1.67
C LYS A 203 18.56 18.20 -0.21
N ILE A 204 17.85 17.29 0.48
CA ILE A 204 17.52 17.40 1.89
C ILE A 204 17.89 16.10 2.62
N ASP A 205 17.73 16.02 3.93
CA ASP A 205 18.16 14.87 4.72
C ASP A 205 17.39 13.58 4.34
N LYS A 206 18.07 12.63 3.74
CA LYS A 206 17.51 11.36 3.29
C LYS A 206 17.03 10.42 4.41
N ASN A 207 17.56 10.62 5.63
CA ASN A 207 17.24 9.78 6.79
C ASN A 207 16.06 10.32 7.58
N SER A 208 15.35 11.33 7.06
CA SER A 208 14.14 11.92 7.64
C SER A 208 12.88 11.63 6.83
N LEU A 209 11.78 11.31 7.52
CA LEU A 209 10.46 11.55 6.98
C LEU A 209 10.16 13.05 7.11
N HIS A 210 10.22 13.78 6.00
CA HIS A 210 9.90 15.20 5.98
C HIS A 210 8.40 15.44 6.04
N ILE A 211 7.99 16.35 6.92
CA ILE A 211 6.58 16.72 7.11
C ILE A 211 6.50 18.25 7.20
N TRP A 212 5.64 18.84 6.39
CA TRP A 212 5.22 20.24 6.45
C TRP A 212 3.77 20.30 6.95
N PRO A 213 3.53 20.35 8.28
CA PRO A 213 2.17 20.39 8.85
C PRO A 213 1.54 21.77 8.66
N ARG A 214 0.29 21.81 8.19
CA ARG A 214 -0.45 23.08 7.92
C ARG A 214 -1.91 23.01 8.36
N GLY A 215 -2.19 22.37 9.49
CA GLY A 215 -3.52 22.26 10.06
C GLY A 215 -4.40 21.21 9.39
N ASN A 216 -5.12 21.54 8.34
CA ASN A 216 -5.99 20.61 7.62
C ASN A 216 -5.40 20.04 6.33
N PHE A 217 -4.16 20.40 6.00
CA PHE A 217 -3.38 19.85 4.90
C PHE A 217 -1.91 19.71 5.30
N MET A 218 -1.16 18.95 4.54
CA MET A 218 0.27 18.75 4.79
C MET A 218 0.99 18.28 3.52
N LEU A 219 2.27 18.61 3.43
CA LEU A 219 3.19 18.01 2.48
C LEU A 219 4.05 16.99 3.24
N MET A 220 4.33 15.85 2.63
CA MET A 220 5.25 14.84 3.14
C MET A 220 6.28 14.50 2.08
N GLY A 221 7.51 14.17 2.48
CA GLY A 221 8.58 13.74 1.59
C GLY A 221 9.35 12.55 2.12
N LEU A 222 9.60 11.57 1.26
CA LEU A 222 10.42 10.39 1.54
C LEU A 222 11.45 10.19 0.43
N ALA A 223 12.67 9.87 0.83
CA ALA A 223 13.81 9.69 -0.07
C ALA A 223 13.71 8.41 -0.91
N ASN A 224 14.25 8.49 -2.13
CA ASN A 224 14.48 7.39 -3.06
C ASN A 224 15.98 7.12 -3.21
N LEU A 225 16.35 5.91 -3.66
CA LEU A 225 17.76 5.52 -3.83
C LEU A 225 18.52 6.32 -4.91
N ASP A 226 17.80 6.91 -5.85
CA ASP A 226 18.36 7.72 -6.93
C ASP A 226 18.70 9.17 -6.53
N GLY A 227 18.59 9.49 -5.24
CA GLY A 227 18.85 10.83 -4.71
C GLY A 227 17.63 11.75 -4.70
N SER A 228 16.53 11.33 -5.29
CA SER A 228 15.27 12.09 -5.32
C SER A 228 14.41 11.86 -4.07
N PHE A 229 13.33 12.66 -3.96
CA PHE A 229 12.26 12.42 -3.00
C PHE A 229 10.90 12.34 -3.72
N THR A 230 10.09 11.41 -3.31
CA THR A 230 8.67 11.43 -3.60
C THR A 230 7.97 12.25 -2.53
N CYS A 231 7.34 13.35 -2.94
CA CYS A 231 6.56 14.21 -2.07
C CYS A 231 5.06 13.98 -2.30
N THR A 232 4.28 14.06 -1.24
CA THR A 232 2.83 13.89 -1.29
C THR A 232 2.14 15.03 -0.59
N LEU A 233 1.39 15.83 -1.35
CA LEU A 233 0.52 16.87 -0.82
C LEU A 233 -0.83 16.25 -0.49
N PHE A 234 -1.20 16.21 0.79
CA PHE A 234 -2.53 15.84 1.28
C PHE A 234 -3.33 17.09 1.58
N MET A 235 -4.49 17.23 0.95
CA MET A 235 -5.29 18.46 1.02
C MET A 235 -6.78 18.16 0.82
N PRO A 236 -7.72 18.95 1.42
CA PRO A 236 -9.14 18.87 1.10
C PRO A 236 -9.41 19.07 -0.39
N PHE A 237 -10.47 18.42 -0.89
CA PHE A 237 -10.93 18.66 -2.27
C PHE A 237 -11.56 20.03 -2.41
N GLU A 238 -12.33 20.48 -1.40
CA GLU A 238 -13.15 21.67 -1.38
C GLU A 238 -12.85 22.53 -0.15
N GLY A 239 -13.11 23.84 -0.22
CA GLY A 239 -12.94 24.79 0.88
C GLY A 239 -11.79 25.77 0.64
N GLU A 240 -11.43 26.57 1.65
CA GLU A 240 -10.48 27.68 1.55
C GLU A 240 -9.10 27.22 1.06
N ASN A 241 -8.50 26.24 1.74
CA ASN A 241 -7.21 25.64 1.36
C ASN A 241 -7.47 24.26 0.79
N SER A 242 -7.72 24.18 -0.53
CA SER A 242 -8.19 22.98 -1.19
C SER A 242 -7.69 22.88 -2.64
N PHE A 243 -7.77 21.69 -3.21
CA PHE A 243 -7.42 21.46 -4.61
C PHE A 243 -8.29 22.26 -5.58
N GLU A 244 -9.56 22.56 -5.24
CA GLU A 244 -10.45 23.34 -6.11
C GLU A 244 -10.00 24.79 -6.30
N ASN A 245 -9.19 25.33 -5.39
CA ASN A 245 -8.69 26.71 -5.46
C ASN A 245 -7.33 26.82 -6.17
N LEU A 246 -6.65 25.71 -6.43
CA LEU A 246 -5.35 25.66 -7.12
C LEU A 246 -5.55 25.29 -8.60
N LYS A 247 -6.20 26.22 -9.35
CA LYS A 247 -6.64 25.96 -10.73
C LYS A 247 -5.64 26.38 -11.81
N ASP A 248 -4.71 27.25 -11.48
CA ASP A 248 -3.74 27.80 -12.39
C ASP A 248 -2.36 27.95 -11.71
N GLU A 249 -1.34 28.20 -12.52
CA GLU A 249 0.05 28.35 -12.09
C GLU A 249 0.20 29.44 -11.02
N ARG A 250 -0.44 30.59 -11.19
CA ARG A 250 -0.31 31.71 -10.27
C ARG A 250 -0.83 31.35 -8.88
N THR A 251 -2.05 30.82 -8.79
CA THR A 251 -2.67 30.42 -7.52
C THR A 251 -1.86 29.34 -6.83
N LEU A 252 -1.27 28.40 -7.59
CA LEU A 252 -0.40 27.35 -7.05
C LEU A 252 0.91 27.92 -6.49
N VAL A 253 1.58 28.77 -7.26
CA VAL A 253 2.89 29.37 -6.84
C VAL A 253 2.70 30.27 -5.63
N ASP A 254 1.67 31.12 -5.62
CA ASP A 254 1.32 31.98 -4.49
C ASP A 254 1.01 31.15 -3.23
N PHE A 255 0.26 30.05 -3.37
CA PHE A 255 -0.04 29.12 -2.28
C PHE A 255 1.21 28.44 -1.71
N PHE A 256 2.10 27.95 -2.56
CA PHE A 256 3.35 27.33 -2.12
C PHE A 256 4.31 28.36 -1.48
N ALA A 257 4.36 29.57 -2.02
CA ALA A 257 5.16 30.65 -1.42
C ALA A 257 4.65 31.03 -0.03
N GLU A 258 3.34 30.98 0.22
CA GLU A 258 2.76 31.29 1.53
C GLU A 258 2.91 30.13 2.52
N TYR A 259 2.61 28.90 2.09
CA TYR A 259 2.51 27.77 3.02
C TYR A 259 3.74 26.88 3.07
N PHE A 260 4.56 26.83 2.02
CA PHE A 260 5.74 25.98 1.91
C PHE A 260 6.95 26.74 1.36
N PRO A 261 7.34 27.88 1.97
CA PRO A 261 8.35 28.80 1.40
C PRO A 261 9.72 28.13 1.21
N ASP A 262 10.07 27.15 2.04
CA ASP A 262 11.33 26.39 1.99
C ASP A 262 11.37 25.32 0.88
N THR A 263 10.25 25.10 0.17
CA THR A 263 10.23 24.15 -0.93
C THR A 263 10.58 24.74 -2.29
N LYS A 264 10.65 26.07 -2.42
CA LYS A 264 10.85 26.77 -3.68
C LYS A 264 12.09 26.30 -4.45
N ASP A 265 13.20 26.11 -3.74
CA ASP A 265 14.47 25.74 -4.35
C ASP A 265 14.64 24.22 -4.51
N VAL A 266 13.83 23.43 -3.84
CA VAL A 266 13.93 21.96 -3.84
C VAL A 266 12.90 21.28 -4.74
N ILE A 267 11.77 21.94 -5.06
CA ILE A 267 10.74 21.45 -6.00
C ILE A 267 10.69 22.36 -7.22
N PRO A 268 11.67 22.30 -8.13
CA PRO A 268 11.74 23.21 -9.29
C PRO A 268 10.59 23.00 -10.28
N ASP A 269 10.09 21.77 -10.44
CA ASP A 269 9.06 21.39 -11.40
C ASP A 269 7.66 21.36 -10.76
N LEU A 270 7.42 22.18 -9.71
CA LEU A 270 6.17 22.22 -8.96
C LEU A 270 4.94 22.33 -9.86
N VAL A 271 4.95 23.26 -10.79
CA VAL A 271 3.80 23.56 -11.67
C VAL A 271 3.54 22.39 -12.62
N GLU A 272 4.59 21.87 -13.24
CA GLU A 272 4.49 20.75 -14.15
C GLU A 272 3.96 19.50 -13.44
N ASP A 273 4.57 19.12 -12.32
CA ASP A 273 4.17 17.96 -11.53
C ASP A 273 2.73 18.08 -11.03
N PHE A 274 2.36 19.26 -10.53
CA PHE A 274 1.03 19.47 -9.97
C PHE A 274 -0.08 19.31 -11.02
N PHE A 275 0.10 19.87 -12.23
CA PHE A 275 -0.93 19.78 -13.26
C PHE A 275 -0.87 18.48 -14.09
N ARG A 276 0.29 17.86 -14.21
CA ARG A 276 0.46 16.56 -14.86
C ARG A 276 -0.12 15.42 -14.02
N ASN A 277 0.14 15.43 -12.71
CA ASN A 277 -0.27 14.34 -11.82
C ASN A 277 -1.74 14.51 -11.41
N PRO A 278 -2.58 13.46 -11.50
CA PRO A 278 -3.97 13.55 -11.07
C PRO A 278 -4.07 13.66 -9.56
N THR A 279 -5.12 14.35 -9.09
CA THR A 279 -5.52 14.28 -7.70
C THR A 279 -6.20 12.94 -7.41
N SER A 280 -5.69 12.21 -6.44
CA SER A 280 -6.17 10.87 -6.08
C SER A 280 -7.00 10.88 -4.80
N TYR A 281 -7.96 9.96 -4.71
CA TYR A 281 -8.80 9.78 -3.54
C TYR A 281 -8.14 8.85 -2.53
N LEU A 282 -8.49 9.05 -1.26
CA LEU A 282 -8.18 8.13 -0.17
C LEU A 282 -9.45 7.37 0.19
N VAL A 283 -9.35 6.05 0.19
CA VAL A 283 -10.47 5.16 0.49
C VAL A 283 -10.10 4.21 1.61
N MET A 284 -11.03 4.00 2.51
CA MET A 284 -10.96 3.00 3.57
C MET A 284 -12.06 1.98 3.36
N THR A 285 -11.75 0.70 3.51
CA THR A 285 -12.75 -0.37 3.42
C THR A 285 -12.70 -1.28 4.63
N LYS A 286 -13.86 -1.73 5.08
CA LYS A 286 -14.01 -2.76 6.11
C LYS A 286 -15.04 -3.77 5.61
N CYS A 287 -14.77 -5.05 5.78
CA CYS A 287 -15.75 -6.09 5.47
C CYS A 287 -15.64 -7.27 6.43
N PHE A 288 -16.69 -8.09 6.44
CA PHE A 288 -16.74 -9.38 7.15
C PHE A 288 -17.90 -10.23 6.59
N PRO A 289 -17.72 -11.54 6.42
CA PRO A 289 -16.50 -12.35 6.64
C PRO A 289 -15.42 -12.11 5.57
N TRP A 290 -14.17 -12.47 5.88
CA TRP A 290 -13.07 -12.42 4.92
C TRP A 290 -12.90 -13.74 4.15
N THR A 291 -13.59 -14.76 4.57
CA THR A 291 -13.43 -16.11 4.02
C THR A 291 -14.77 -16.74 3.67
N HIS A 292 -14.73 -17.63 2.69
CA HIS A 292 -15.89 -18.46 2.35
C HIS A 292 -15.49 -19.93 2.33
N SER A 293 -16.05 -20.68 3.32
CA SER A 293 -15.78 -22.11 3.48
C SER A 293 -14.26 -22.37 3.60
N ASP A 294 -13.77 -23.37 2.91
CA ASP A 294 -12.37 -23.76 2.72
C ASP A 294 -11.82 -23.36 1.34
N LYS A 295 -12.52 -22.46 0.61
CA LYS A 295 -12.30 -22.22 -0.82
C LYS A 295 -11.79 -20.84 -1.17
N VAL A 296 -12.26 -19.80 -0.51
CA VAL A 296 -11.95 -18.41 -0.89
C VAL A 296 -11.59 -17.59 0.35
N ALA A 297 -10.51 -16.79 0.25
CA ALA A 297 -10.15 -15.84 1.28
C ALA A 297 -9.74 -14.49 0.69
N LEU A 298 -10.04 -13.39 1.40
CA LEU A 298 -9.56 -12.05 1.11
C LEU A 298 -8.32 -11.76 1.95
N ILE A 299 -7.37 -11.00 1.39
CA ILE A 299 -6.13 -10.62 2.08
C ILE A 299 -5.69 -9.20 1.69
N GLY A 300 -5.11 -8.47 2.61
CA GLY A 300 -4.67 -7.10 2.39
C GLY A 300 -5.80 -6.14 2.09
N ASP A 301 -5.61 -5.17 1.20
CA ASP A 301 -6.58 -4.12 0.87
C ASP A 301 -7.91 -4.65 0.34
N SER A 302 -7.97 -5.89 -0.15
CA SER A 302 -9.23 -6.52 -0.55
C SER A 302 -10.17 -6.77 0.63
N SER A 303 -9.62 -6.93 1.83
CA SER A 303 -10.35 -7.13 3.08
C SER A 303 -10.41 -5.87 3.96
N HIS A 304 -9.33 -5.06 4.00
CA HIS A 304 -9.17 -3.94 4.92
C HIS A 304 -8.27 -2.82 4.37
N ALA A 305 -8.67 -2.18 3.28
CA ALA A 305 -7.92 -1.02 2.79
C ALA A 305 -7.93 0.09 3.84
N ILE A 306 -6.76 0.66 4.13
CA ILE A 306 -6.57 1.72 5.11
C ILE A 306 -5.91 2.94 4.47
N VAL A 307 -6.11 4.11 5.07
CA VAL A 307 -5.48 5.36 4.62
C VAL A 307 -4.00 5.42 5.00
N PRO A 308 -3.16 6.15 4.24
CA PRO A 308 -1.69 6.04 4.34
C PRO A 308 -1.06 6.74 5.56
N PHE A 309 -1.80 7.50 6.35
CA PHE A 309 -1.27 8.42 7.36
C PHE A 309 -0.48 7.77 8.49
N TYR A 310 -0.59 6.48 8.67
CA TYR A 310 0.22 5.71 9.63
C TYR A 310 1.28 4.83 8.94
N GLY A 311 1.33 4.83 7.59
CA GLY A 311 2.25 4.00 6.82
C GLY A 311 2.03 2.49 6.99
N GLN A 312 0.83 2.05 7.37
CA GLN A 312 0.60 0.66 7.80
C GLN A 312 -0.15 -0.24 6.82
N GLY A 313 -0.60 0.27 5.65
CA GLY A 313 -1.35 -0.55 4.69
C GLY A 313 -0.58 -1.80 4.23
N MET A 314 0.62 -1.60 3.72
CA MET A 314 1.50 -2.71 3.32
C MET A 314 1.87 -3.60 4.52
N ASN A 315 2.28 -3.00 5.64
CA ASN A 315 2.69 -3.75 6.84
C ASN A 315 1.55 -4.63 7.38
N ALA A 316 0.32 -4.13 7.40
CA ALA A 316 -0.86 -4.89 7.81
C ALA A 316 -1.16 -6.05 6.85
N GLY A 317 -1.06 -5.82 5.53
CA GLY A 317 -1.23 -6.88 4.54
C GLY A 317 -0.11 -7.93 4.58
N PHE A 318 1.13 -7.54 4.91
CA PHE A 318 2.23 -8.50 5.13
C PHE A 318 2.00 -9.31 6.41
N GLU A 319 1.55 -8.67 7.48
CA GLU A 319 1.16 -9.36 8.72
C GLU A 319 0.01 -10.36 8.50
N ASP A 320 -0.93 -10.08 7.60
CA ASP A 320 -1.96 -11.06 7.21
C ASP A 320 -1.33 -12.37 6.73
N ILE A 321 -0.25 -12.27 5.93
CA ILE A 321 0.45 -13.44 5.38
C ILE A 321 1.19 -14.21 6.48
N SER A 322 1.88 -13.51 7.40
CA SER A 322 2.52 -14.17 8.55
C SER A 322 1.51 -14.96 9.39
N ILE A 323 0.38 -14.35 9.71
CA ILE A 323 -0.67 -15.02 10.51
C ILE A 323 -1.31 -16.16 9.73
N LEU A 324 -1.59 -15.99 8.44
CA LEU A 324 -2.08 -17.08 7.60
C LEU A 324 -1.10 -18.25 7.55
N ASN A 325 0.21 -17.97 7.43
CA ASN A 325 1.26 -18.98 7.45
C ASN A 325 1.31 -19.71 8.81
N GLU A 326 1.22 -19.00 9.94
CA GLU A 326 1.14 -19.60 11.27
C GLU A 326 -0.07 -20.57 11.37
N MET A 327 -1.23 -20.19 10.80
CA MET A 327 -2.39 -21.06 10.77
C MET A 327 -2.19 -22.28 9.87
N MET A 328 -1.56 -22.11 8.68
CA MET A 328 -1.22 -23.22 7.80
C MET A 328 -0.25 -24.21 8.44
N GLN A 329 0.76 -23.72 9.17
CA GLN A 329 1.70 -24.57 9.89
C GLN A 329 1.01 -25.35 11.03
N LYS A 330 0.07 -24.71 11.72
CA LYS A 330 -0.63 -25.28 12.87
C LYS A 330 -1.69 -26.31 12.49
N TYR A 331 -2.46 -26.05 11.44
CA TYR A 331 -3.64 -26.84 11.08
C TYR A 331 -3.47 -27.70 9.82
N GLY A 332 -2.32 -27.62 9.15
CA GLY A 332 -1.99 -28.44 7.99
C GLY A 332 -2.95 -28.22 6.82
N ASP A 333 -3.68 -29.27 6.41
CA ASP A 333 -4.58 -29.24 5.25
C ASP A 333 -6.03 -28.84 5.60
N ASP A 334 -6.30 -28.50 6.85
CA ASP A 334 -7.64 -28.07 7.28
C ASP A 334 -7.87 -26.58 6.95
N TRP A 335 -8.08 -26.30 5.67
CA TRP A 335 -8.30 -24.94 5.17
C TRP A 335 -9.51 -24.24 5.78
N LYS A 336 -10.52 -24.99 6.19
CA LYS A 336 -11.69 -24.41 6.87
C LYS A 336 -11.31 -23.82 8.22
N THR A 337 -10.54 -24.55 9.01
CA THR A 337 -10.05 -24.07 10.31
C THR A 337 -9.02 -22.96 10.10
N ILE A 338 -8.09 -23.09 9.13
CA ILE A 338 -7.11 -22.06 8.78
C ILE A 338 -7.80 -20.72 8.51
N PHE A 339 -8.79 -20.71 7.61
CA PHE A 339 -9.50 -19.48 7.23
C PHE A 339 -10.34 -18.91 8.37
N THR A 340 -10.95 -19.76 9.18
CA THR A 340 -11.72 -19.32 10.36
C THR A 340 -10.82 -18.63 11.39
N GLU A 341 -9.71 -19.23 11.74
CA GLU A 341 -8.79 -18.67 12.74
C GLU A 341 -8.01 -17.47 12.19
N TYR A 342 -7.65 -17.46 10.90
CA TYR A 342 -7.06 -16.30 10.23
C TYR A 342 -7.94 -15.05 10.36
N GLN A 343 -9.17 -15.09 9.89
CA GLN A 343 -10.05 -13.92 9.95
C GLN A 343 -10.38 -13.50 11.38
N LYS A 344 -10.54 -14.45 12.30
CA LYS A 344 -10.81 -14.18 13.72
C LYS A 344 -9.66 -13.46 14.39
N SER A 345 -8.41 -13.83 14.07
CA SER A 345 -7.21 -13.19 14.60
C SER A 345 -6.98 -11.80 13.97
N ARG A 346 -7.16 -11.68 12.64
CA ARG A 346 -6.75 -10.50 11.91
C ARG A 346 -7.77 -9.36 11.92
N LYS A 347 -9.07 -9.68 11.87
CA LYS A 347 -10.14 -8.67 11.75
C LYS A 347 -10.09 -7.59 12.84
N PRO A 348 -9.97 -7.90 14.15
CA PRO A 348 -9.90 -6.87 15.17
C PRO A 348 -8.66 -5.97 15.05
N ASN A 349 -7.52 -6.55 14.66
CA ASN A 349 -6.27 -5.82 14.49
C ASN A 349 -6.32 -4.89 13.27
N ALA A 350 -6.90 -5.35 12.16
CA ALA A 350 -7.09 -4.55 10.96
C ALA A 350 -8.06 -3.37 11.20
N ASP A 351 -9.14 -3.57 11.95
CA ASP A 351 -10.06 -2.50 12.31
C ASP A 351 -9.40 -1.47 13.22
N ALA A 352 -8.58 -1.91 14.18
CA ALA A 352 -7.85 -1.02 15.07
C ALA A 352 -6.83 -0.16 14.33
N ILE A 353 -6.02 -0.74 13.43
CA ILE A 353 -5.02 0.02 12.67
C ILE A 353 -5.68 0.96 11.64
N ALA A 354 -6.84 0.61 11.08
CA ALA A 354 -7.61 1.49 10.22
C ALA A 354 -8.08 2.75 10.96
N GLU A 355 -8.58 2.60 12.19
CA GLU A 355 -9.00 3.73 13.02
C GLU A 355 -7.80 4.58 13.47
N LEU A 356 -6.69 3.98 13.88
CA LEU A 356 -5.46 4.69 14.21
C LEU A 356 -4.94 5.49 13.01
N SER A 357 -4.94 4.89 11.80
CA SER A 357 -4.51 5.57 10.59
C SER A 357 -5.37 6.80 10.26
N ARG A 358 -6.69 6.70 10.46
CA ARG A 358 -7.61 7.82 10.28
C ARG A 358 -7.34 8.96 11.27
N ARG A 359 -7.09 8.66 12.54
CA ARG A 359 -6.79 9.65 13.58
C ARG A 359 -5.43 10.30 13.37
N ASN A 360 -4.45 9.55 12.90
CA ASN A 360 -3.08 10.03 12.72
C ASN A 360 -2.99 11.19 11.69
N PHE A 361 -3.93 11.30 10.75
CA PHE A 361 -3.97 12.48 9.87
C PHE A 361 -4.06 13.78 10.65
N VAL A 362 -4.98 13.87 11.61
CA VAL A 362 -5.16 15.07 12.46
C VAL A 362 -3.90 15.34 13.29
N GLU A 363 -3.24 14.31 13.77
CA GLU A 363 -2.01 14.44 14.53
C GLU A 363 -0.88 14.98 13.66
N MET A 364 -0.67 14.41 12.49
CA MET A 364 0.42 14.80 11.59
C MET A 364 0.21 16.19 10.96
N SER A 365 -1.01 16.54 10.60
CA SER A 365 -1.32 17.80 9.92
C SER A 365 -1.38 19.01 10.83
N SER A 366 -1.72 18.83 12.13
CA SER A 366 -1.94 19.93 13.06
C SER A 366 -1.10 19.86 14.34
N LYS A 367 -1.04 18.68 15.01
CA LYS A 367 -0.45 18.59 16.35
C LYS A 367 1.08 18.49 16.34
N THR A 368 1.70 18.03 15.26
CA THR A 368 3.18 18.00 15.14
C THR A 368 3.81 19.40 15.07
N ALA A 369 3.00 20.45 14.89
CA ALA A 369 3.42 21.83 14.98
C ALA A 369 3.35 22.40 16.42
N ASP A 370 2.78 21.67 17.38
CA ASP A 370 2.63 22.11 18.78
C ASP A 370 3.71 21.45 19.65
N GLU A 371 4.67 22.26 20.14
CA GLU A 371 5.77 21.79 21.03
C GLU A 371 5.26 21.08 22.30
N LYS A 372 4.03 21.38 22.76
CA LYS A 372 3.46 20.71 23.94
C LYS A 372 2.94 19.31 23.64
N PHE A 373 2.75 18.98 22.37
CA PHE A 373 2.28 17.66 21.93
C PHE A 373 3.45 16.71 21.64
N LEU A 374 4.59 17.25 21.27
CA LEU A 374 5.85 16.50 21.02
C LEU A 374 6.54 16.16 22.34
#